data_163c4a61b73991af5409a7d409386fe2
#
_entry.id   163c4a61b73991af5409a7d409386fe2
#
_cell.length_a   1.000
_cell.length_b   1.000
_cell.length_c   1.000
_cell.angle_alpha   90.00
_cell.angle_beta   90.00
_cell.angle_gamma   90.00
#
_symmetry.space_group_name_H-M   'P 1'
#
loop_
_entity.id
_entity.type
_entity.pdbx_description
1 polymer ?
#
loop_
_entity_poly.entity_id
_entity_poly.type
_entity_poly.pdbx_seq_one_letter_code
_entity_poly.pdbx_strand_id
1 'polypeptide(L)'
;MAARFRLKYDNEIREALKRELGITNPMAIPRLEKIVINMGLGEATQNVKIMDPLVADLAAIAGQKPVTTKAKKSIAQFKVREGMPIGAMVTLRGDKMYEFLDRLVSIALPRVRDFRGVSSKSFDGRGNYTLGLRDQLIFAEIDYAKVDKLKGMNVTIVTTSQDDNGARSLLKAFGMPFRVGA
;
A
#
# COMPACT_ATOMS: atom_id res chain seq x y z
N MET A 1 22.26 2.35 0.88
CA MET A 1 21.89 3.57 1.64
C MET A 1 20.59 3.28 2.35
N ALA A 2 20.42 3.71 3.60
CA ALA A 2 19.15 3.54 4.31
C ALA A 2 18.08 4.47 3.71
N ALA A 3 16.84 3.99 3.62
CA ALA A 3 15.73 4.77 3.09
C ALA A 3 15.48 6.04 3.94
N ARG A 4 15.18 7.17 3.29
CA ARG A 4 14.96 8.47 3.94
C ARG A 4 13.93 8.39 5.07
N PHE A 5 12.80 7.71 4.86
CA PHE A 5 11.76 7.55 5.86
C PHE A 5 12.18 6.63 7.01
N ARG A 6 13.09 5.69 6.80
CA ARG A 6 13.67 4.91 7.88
C ARG A 6 14.51 5.77 8.81
N LEU A 7 15.39 6.59 8.24
CA LEU A 7 16.19 7.54 9.03
C LEU A 7 15.31 8.53 9.79
N LYS A 8 14.26 9.04 9.15
CA LYS A 8 13.28 9.92 9.79
C LYS A 8 12.55 9.23 10.94
N TYR A 9 12.19 7.94 10.77
CA TYR A 9 11.58 7.17 11.86
C TYR A 9 12.52 7.02 13.05
N ASP A 10 13.78 6.62 12.82
CA ASP A 10 14.74 6.34 13.88
C ASP A 10 15.16 7.62 14.63
N ASN A 11 15.32 8.76 13.92
CA ASN A 11 15.83 9.99 14.50
C ASN A 11 14.75 10.88 15.12
N GLU A 12 13.54 10.91 14.55
CA GLU A 12 12.52 11.91 14.91
C GLU A 12 11.21 11.27 15.38
N ILE A 13 10.62 10.39 14.54
CA ILE A 13 9.25 9.90 14.74
C ILE A 13 9.14 9.04 15.98
N ARG A 14 10.13 8.19 16.22
CA ARG A 14 10.13 7.25 17.35
C ARG A 14 10.03 7.98 18.69
N GLU A 15 10.79 9.06 18.87
CA GLU A 15 10.74 9.83 20.11
C GLU A 15 9.48 10.69 20.23
N ALA A 16 9.02 11.26 19.12
CA ALA A 16 7.76 11.99 19.09
C ALA A 16 6.58 11.12 19.50
N LEU A 17 6.46 9.91 18.92
CA LEU A 17 5.41 8.94 19.27
C LEU A 17 5.50 8.46 20.73
N LYS A 18 6.71 8.26 21.24
CA LYS A 18 6.90 7.90 22.66
C LYS A 18 6.29 8.93 23.59
N ARG A 19 6.48 10.24 23.29
CA ARG A 19 5.93 11.35 24.08
C ARG A 19 4.42 11.49 23.88
N GLU A 20 3.94 11.43 22.63
CA GLU A 20 2.52 11.62 22.29
C GLU A 20 1.64 10.51 22.87
N LEU A 21 2.09 9.26 22.80
CA LEU A 21 1.33 8.09 23.25
C LEU A 21 1.62 7.69 24.73
N GLY A 22 2.55 8.37 25.40
CA GLY A 22 2.90 8.08 26.79
C GLY A 22 3.53 6.68 27.01
N ILE A 23 4.16 6.12 25.96
CA ILE A 23 4.71 4.76 25.98
C ILE A 23 6.07 4.77 26.71
N THR A 24 6.17 4.02 27.81
CA THR A 24 7.44 3.87 28.57
C THR A 24 8.39 2.86 27.92
N ASN A 25 7.83 1.75 27.40
CA ASN A 25 8.62 0.69 26.78
C ASN A 25 9.01 1.03 25.34
N PRO A 26 10.30 1.20 25.01
CA PRO A 26 10.76 1.52 23.65
C PRO A 26 10.39 0.46 22.59
N MET A 27 10.16 -0.78 23.00
CA MET A 27 9.78 -1.87 22.08
C MET A 27 8.28 -1.88 21.73
N ALA A 28 7.45 -1.19 22.51
CA ALA A 28 6.02 -1.07 22.27
C ALA A 28 5.66 0.11 21.35
N ILE A 29 6.63 0.94 20.96
CA ILE A 29 6.41 2.07 20.08
C ILE A 29 5.95 1.57 18.71
N PRO A 30 4.84 2.10 18.15
CA PRO A 30 4.35 1.72 16.83
C PRO A 30 5.41 1.89 15.75
N ARG A 31 5.57 0.87 14.92
CA ARG A 31 6.44 0.88 13.74
C ARG A 31 5.77 0.21 12.56
N LEU A 32 6.25 0.49 11.36
CA LEU A 32 5.82 -0.22 10.16
C LEU A 32 6.39 -1.66 10.17
N GLU A 33 5.56 -2.63 9.85
CA GLU A 33 5.95 -4.03 9.73
C GLU A 33 6.12 -4.46 8.29
N LYS A 34 5.10 -4.18 7.46
CA LYS A 34 5.07 -4.48 6.03
C LYS A 34 4.06 -3.60 5.30
N ILE A 35 4.24 -3.47 3.98
CA ILE A 35 3.24 -2.92 3.07
C ILE A 35 2.89 -4.00 2.06
N VAL A 36 1.59 -4.24 1.89
CA VAL A 36 1.07 -5.19 0.92
C VAL A 36 0.35 -4.40 -0.17
N ILE A 37 0.78 -4.58 -1.42
CA ILE A 37 0.12 -4.01 -2.58
C ILE A 37 -0.58 -5.14 -3.30
N ASN A 38 -1.87 -5.00 -3.55
CA ASN A 38 -2.68 -6.01 -4.22
C ASN A 38 -3.44 -5.37 -5.39
N MET A 39 -3.40 -6.03 -6.54
CA MET A 39 -4.19 -5.69 -7.72
C MET A 39 -5.09 -6.87 -8.07
N GLY A 40 -6.40 -6.67 -7.98
CA GLY A 40 -7.40 -7.65 -8.41
C GLY A 40 -7.69 -7.51 -9.91
N LEU A 41 -7.66 -8.61 -10.63
CA LEU A 41 -7.82 -8.67 -12.09
C LEU A 41 -8.94 -9.62 -12.47
N GLY A 42 -10.18 -9.24 -12.20
CA GLY A 42 -11.35 -10.02 -12.60
C GLY A 42 -11.43 -10.27 -14.11
N GLU A 43 -10.91 -9.36 -14.92
CA GLU A 43 -10.88 -9.49 -16.40
C GLU A 43 -9.89 -10.55 -16.88
N ALA A 44 -8.91 -10.95 -16.05
CA ALA A 44 -7.97 -12.02 -16.39
C ALA A 44 -8.65 -13.39 -16.57
N THR A 45 -9.87 -13.53 -16.05
CA THR A 45 -10.70 -14.74 -16.29
C THR A 45 -11.10 -14.89 -17.75
N GLN A 46 -11.21 -13.79 -18.50
CA GLN A 46 -11.56 -13.78 -19.92
C GLN A 46 -10.33 -13.71 -20.82
N ASN A 47 -9.29 -13.00 -20.38
CA ASN A 47 -8.04 -12.81 -21.13
C ASN A 47 -6.83 -12.85 -20.23
N VAL A 48 -6.17 -14.00 -20.17
CA VAL A 48 -4.97 -14.23 -19.34
C VAL A 48 -3.80 -13.33 -19.75
N LYS A 49 -3.71 -12.91 -21.02
CA LYS A 49 -2.62 -12.05 -21.52
C LYS A 49 -2.58 -10.67 -20.87
N ILE A 50 -3.68 -10.21 -20.24
CA ILE A 50 -3.72 -8.94 -19.50
C ILE A 50 -2.89 -9.00 -18.21
N MET A 51 -2.57 -10.20 -17.72
CA MET A 51 -1.80 -10.38 -16.48
C MET A 51 -0.35 -9.92 -16.61
N ASP A 52 0.32 -10.21 -17.73
CA ASP A 52 1.75 -9.97 -17.88
C ASP A 52 2.12 -8.48 -17.81
N PRO A 53 1.44 -7.57 -18.56
CA PRO A 53 1.67 -6.13 -18.44
C PRO A 53 1.44 -5.62 -17.02
N LEU A 54 0.39 -6.08 -16.35
CA LEU A 54 0.06 -5.64 -14.99
C LEU A 54 1.05 -6.12 -13.94
N VAL A 55 1.57 -7.34 -14.07
CA VAL A 55 2.65 -7.84 -13.22
C VAL A 55 3.91 -7.01 -13.44
N ALA A 56 4.19 -6.60 -14.68
CA ALA A 56 5.32 -5.72 -15.01
C ALA A 56 5.15 -4.33 -14.38
N ASP A 57 3.96 -3.72 -14.50
CA ASP A 57 3.64 -2.43 -13.88
C ASP A 57 3.78 -2.49 -12.36
N LEU A 58 3.21 -3.52 -11.72
CA LEU A 58 3.34 -3.69 -10.29
C LEU A 58 4.79 -3.93 -9.85
N ALA A 59 5.57 -4.62 -10.67
CA ALA A 59 7.01 -4.81 -10.41
C ALA A 59 7.78 -3.49 -10.49
N ALA A 60 7.46 -2.63 -11.46
CA ALA A 60 8.06 -1.29 -11.59
C ALA A 60 7.73 -0.41 -10.37
N ILE A 61 6.45 -0.37 -9.95
CA ILE A 61 6.00 0.38 -8.77
C ILE A 61 6.68 -0.12 -7.49
N ALA A 62 6.70 -1.43 -7.29
CA ALA A 62 7.17 -2.04 -6.05
C ALA A 62 8.69 -2.19 -5.96
N GLY A 63 9.41 -2.16 -7.09
CA GLY A 63 10.84 -2.50 -7.16
C GLY A 63 11.14 -3.96 -6.75
N GLN A 64 10.12 -4.83 -6.85
CA GLN A 64 10.19 -6.24 -6.47
C GLN A 64 9.23 -7.05 -7.33
N LYS A 65 9.61 -8.27 -7.73
CA LYS A 65 8.76 -9.17 -8.52
C LYS A 65 7.49 -9.54 -7.75
N PRO A 66 6.29 -9.25 -8.28
CA PRO A 66 5.02 -9.64 -7.66
C PRO A 66 4.77 -11.15 -7.77
N VAL A 67 3.90 -11.63 -6.90
CA VAL A 67 3.36 -12.99 -6.95
C VAL A 67 1.99 -12.95 -7.60
N THR A 68 1.77 -13.77 -8.63
CA THR A 68 0.45 -13.96 -9.23
C THR A 68 -0.44 -14.76 -8.29
N THR A 69 -1.59 -14.19 -7.93
CA THR A 69 -2.58 -14.86 -7.08
C THR A 69 -3.53 -15.69 -7.93
N LYS A 70 -3.74 -16.95 -7.52
CA LYS A 70 -4.59 -17.91 -8.22
C LYS A 70 -5.89 -18.14 -7.46
N ALA A 71 -6.95 -18.44 -8.18
CA ALA A 71 -8.24 -18.81 -7.61
C ALA A 71 -8.12 -20.12 -6.79
N LYS A 72 -8.68 -20.10 -5.58
CA LYS A 72 -8.69 -21.27 -4.67
C LYS A 72 -9.85 -22.22 -4.91
N LYS A 73 -10.93 -21.73 -5.53
CA LYS A 73 -12.16 -22.50 -5.79
C LYS A 73 -12.70 -22.14 -7.17
N SER A 74 -13.38 -23.10 -7.80
CA SER A 74 -14.12 -22.86 -9.04
C SER A 74 -15.50 -22.29 -8.73
N ILE A 75 -15.86 -21.15 -9.37
CA ILE A 75 -17.15 -20.49 -9.21
C ILE A 75 -17.71 -20.22 -10.59
N ALA A 76 -18.77 -20.95 -10.97
CA ALA A 76 -19.38 -20.89 -12.30
C ALA A 76 -19.95 -19.51 -12.62
N GLN A 77 -20.56 -18.83 -11.66
CA GLN A 77 -21.13 -17.50 -11.80
C GLN A 77 -20.11 -16.45 -12.27
N PHE A 78 -18.86 -16.55 -11.80
CA PHE A 78 -17.78 -15.65 -12.18
C PHE A 78 -16.89 -16.21 -13.30
N LYS A 79 -17.24 -17.36 -13.88
CA LYS A 79 -16.45 -18.05 -14.90
C LYS A 79 -15.01 -18.34 -14.46
N VAL A 80 -14.79 -18.55 -13.16
CA VAL A 80 -13.49 -18.81 -12.55
C VAL A 80 -13.33 -20.29 -12.30
N ARG A 81 -12.18 -20.84 -12.71
CA ARG A 81 -11.75 -22.20 -12.37
C ARG A 81 -10.62 -22.15 -11.35
N GLU A 82 -10.53 -23.17 -10.53
CA GLU A 82 -9.40 -23.35 -9.60
C GLU A 82 -8.06 -23.28 -10.35
N GLY A 83 -7.08 -22.59 -9.76
CA GLY A 83 -5.75 -22.40 -10.36
C GLY A 83 -5.66 -21.26 -11.39
N MET A 84 -6.77 -20.64 -11.83
CA MET A 84 -6.72 -19.52 -12.76
C MET A 84 -6.08 -18.29 -12.08
N PRO A 85 -5.21 -17.54 -12.79
CA PRO A 85 -4.66 -16.29 -12.28
C PRO A 85 -5.75 -15.21 -12.24
N ILE A 86 -5.95 -14.58 -11.07
CA ILE A 86 -7.00 -13.59 -10.84
C ILE A 86 -6.48 -12.27 -10.26
N GLY A 87 -5.19 -12.16 -9.98
CA GLY A 87 -4.58 -10.96 -9.46
C GLY A 87 -3.08 -11.08 -9.27
N ALA A 88 -2.48 -9.99 -8.81
CA ALA A 88 -1.07 -9.93 -8.45
C ALA A 88 -0.91 -9.23 -7.10
N MET A 89 0.06 -9.67 -6.31
CA MET A 89 0.33 -9.15 -4.98
C MET A 89 1.83 -9.05 -4.74
N VAL A 90 2.24 -8.02 -4.01
CA VAL A 90 3.61 -7.88 -3.52
C VAL A 90 3.61 -7.47 -2.06
N THR A 91 4.53 -8.03 -1.28
CA THR A 91 4.75 -7.65 0.12
C THR A 91 6.12 -7.01 0.25
N LEU A 92 6.14 -5.76 0.69
CA LEU A 92 7.36 -4.98 0.91
C LEU A 92 7.70 -4.95 2.40
N ARG A 93 8.99 -5.11 2.72
CA ARG A 93 9.54 -5.04 4.08
C ARG A 93 10.86 -4.28 4.07
N GLY A 94 11.31 -3.86 5.25
CA GLY A 94 12.60 -3.18 5.42
C GLY A 94 12.71 -1.89 4.60
N ASP A 95 13.87 -1.63 4.00
CA ASP A 95 14.14 -0.39 3.29
C ASP A 95 13.21 -0.17 2.09
N LYS A 96 12.88 -1.22 1.32
CA LYS A 96 11.93 -1.13 0.20
C LYS A 96 10.54 -0.67 0.63
N MET A 97 10.10 -1.06 1.82
CA MET A 97 8.82 -0.61 2.39
C MET A 97 8.84 0.90 2.69
N TYR A 98 9.92 1.40 3.30
CA TYR A 98 10.05 2.83 3.60
C TYR A 98 10.21 3.68 2.34
N GLU A 99 10.94 3.20 1.33
CA GLU A 99 11.07 3.87 0.03
C GLU A 99 9.74 3.95 -0.71
N PHE A 100 8.98 2.86 -0.71
CA PHE A 100 7.64 2.85 -1.31
C PHE A 100 6.70 3.82 -0.58
N LEU A 101 6.70 3.83 0.76
CA LEU A 101 5.87 4.77 1.53
C LEU A 101 6.25 6.22 1.25
N ASP A 102 7.53 6.53 1.14
CA ASP A 102 8.00 7.87 0.81
C ASP A 102 7.49 8.32 -0.57
N ARG A 103 7.63 7.48 -1.61
CA ARG A 103 7.09 7.78 -2.94
C ARG A 103 5.56 7.89 -2.95
N LEU A 104 4.87 7.03 -2.21
CA LEU A 104 3.42 7.09 -2.08
C LEU A 104 2.96 8.42 -1.49
N VAL A 105 3.55 8.85 -0.37
CA VAL A 105 3.12 10.05 0.36
C VAL A 105 3.59 11.33 -0.34
N SER A 106 4.85 11.37 -0.80
CA SER A 106 5.46 12.59 -1.34
C SER A 106 5.17 12.85 -2.81
N ILE A 107 4.94 11.79 -3.61
CA ILE A 107 4.81 11.90 -5.07
C ILE A 107 3.43 11.43 -5.55
N ALA A 108 3.01 10.21 -5.18
CA ALA A 108 1.83 9.59 -5.77
C ALA A 108 0.53 10.22 -5.27
N LEU A 109 0.36 10.42 -3.96
CA LEU A 109 -0.87 11.00 -3.41
C LEU A 109 -1.16 12.42 -3.91
N PRO A 110 -0.21 13.35 -4.02
CA PRO A 110 -0.46 14.68 -4.59
C PRO A 110 -0.88 14.66 -6.07
N ARG A 111 -0.55 13.61 -6.81
CA ARG A 111 -0.92 13.44 -8.24
C ARG A 111 -2.31 12.85 -8.44
N VAL A 112 -2.97 12.39 -7.37
CA VAL A 112 -4.35 11.89 -7.45
C VAL A 112 -5.29 13.02 -7.84
N ARG A 113 -6.14 12.80 -8.86
CA ARG A 113 -7.17 13.77 -9.26
C ARG A 113 -8.12 14.08 -8.10
N ASP A 114 -8.44 15.36 -7.90
CA ASP A 114 -9.37 15.84 -6.87
C ASP A 114 -9.03 15.32 -5.46
N PHE A 115 -7.74 15.24 -5.15
CA PHE A 115 -7.28 14.72 -3.87
C PHE A 115 -7.73 15.64 -2.73
N ARG A 116 -8.54 15.08 -1.81
CA ARG A 116 -9.07 15.77 -0.61
C ARG A 116 -8.58 15.15 0.69
N GLY A 117 -7.47 14.42 0.64
CA GLY A 117 -6.97 13.64 1.77
C GLY A 117 -7.48 12.20 1.79
N VAL A 118 -6.76 11.35 2.51
CA VAL A 118 -7.10 9.94 2.68
C VAL A 118 -8.12 9.75 3.81
N SER A 119 -8.97 8.72 3.72
CA SER A 119 -10.01 8.45 4.71
C SER A 119 -9.40 8.08 6.06
N SER A 120 -9.89 8.68 7.14
CA SER A 120 -9.54 8.30 8.51
C SER A 120 -10.28 7.04 9.00
N LYS A 121 -11.28 6.55 8.25
CA LYS A 121 -12.13 5.40 8.62
C LYS A 121 -11.63 4.07 8.02
N SER A 122 -10.51 4.08 7.29
CA SER A 122 -9.98 2.89 6.61
C SER A 122 -8.98 2.08 7.45
N PHE A 123 -9.05 2.23 8.76
CA PHE A 123 -8.38 1.37 9.72
C PHE A 123 -9.23 0.13 10.03
N ASP A 124 -8.59 -0.96 10.42
CA ASP A 124 -9.23 -2.26 10.68
C ASP A 124 -9.55 -2.52 12.17
N GLY A 125 -9.32 -1.56 13.05
CA GLY A 125 -9.47 -1.72 14.51
C GLY A 125 -8.27 -2.35 15.20
N ARG A 126 -7.24 -2.75 14.44
CA ARG A 126 -6.01 -3.38 14.93
C ARG A 126 -4.74 -2.65 14.47
N GLY A 127 -4.87 -1.39 14.14
CA GLY A 127 -3.75 -0.56 13.74
C GLY A 127 -3.23 -0.79 12.31
N ASN A 128 -3.97 -1.46 11.43
CA ASN A 128 -3.61 -1.56 10.03
C ASN A 128 -4.48 -0.59 9.20
N TYR A 129 -3.88 -0.06 8.14
CA TYR A 129 -4.54 0.92 7.28
C TYR A 129 -4.56 0.44 5.83
N THR A 130 -5.74 0.51 5.17
CA THR A 130 -5.87 0.13 3.77
C THR A 130 -6.33 1.31 2.93
N LEU A 131 -5.56 1.62 1.89
CA LEU A 131 -5.83 2.66 0.91
C LEU A 131 -6.17 2.04 -0.44
N GLY A 132 -7.34 2.37 -0.98
CA GLY A 132 -7.73 2.05 -2.36
C GLY A 132 -7.31 3.16 -3.30
N LEU A 133 -6.48 2.84 -4.29
CA LEU A 133 -6.09 3.72 -5.39
C LEU A 133 -6.84 3.30 -6.65
N ARG A 134 -7.46 4.24 -7.32
CA ARG A 134 -8.26 3.97 -8.54
C ARG A 134 -7.43 3.82 -9.78
N ASP A 135 -6.24 4.39 -9.78
CA ASP A 135 -5.41 4.56 -10.96
C ASP A 135 -3.93 4.26 -10.64
N GLN A 136 -3.29 3.46 -11.49
CA GLN A 136 -1.87 3.16 -11.40
C GLN A 136 -0.98 4.29 -11.93
N LEU A 137 -1.53 5.19 -12.75
CA LEU A 137 -0.78 6.29 -13.39
C LEU A 137 -0.32 7.38 -12.42
N ILE A 138 -0.78 7.35 -11.18
CA ILE A 138 -0.29 8.26 -10.14
C ILE A 138 1.19 8.03 -9.81
N PHE A 139 1.70 6.82 -10.09
CA PHE A 139 3.11 6.48 -9.90
C PHE A 139 3.93 6.95 -11.11
N ALA A 140 5.04 7.63 -10.83
CA ALA A 140 5.90 8.21 -11.87
C ALA A 140 6.65 7.14 -12.69
N GLU A 141 6.75 5.93 -12.15
CA GLU A 141 7.42 4.79 -12.76
C GLU A 141 6.63 4.18 -13.92
N ILE A 142 5.35 4.51 -14.02
CA ILE A 142 4.46 3.98 -15.06
C ILE A 142 4.41 4.92 -16.26
N ASP A 143 4.72 4.38 -17.42
CA ASP A 143 4.65 5.08 -18.69
C ASP A 143 3.20 5.06 -19.21
N TYR A 144 2.60 6.24 -19.35
CA TYR A 144 1.23 6.41 -19.85
C TYR A 144 1.02 5.75 -21.24
N ALA A 145 2.02 5.78 -22.08
CA ALA A 145 1.93 5.24 -23.44
C ALA A 145 1.83 3.70 -23.51
N LYS A 146 2.22 3.02 -22.41
CA LYS A 146 2.22 1.54 -22.31
C LYS A 146 1.01 0.97 -21.60
N VAL A 147 0.16 1.83 -21.04
CA VAL A 147 -1.00 1.40 -20.26
C VAL A 147 -2.25 1.34 -21.15
N ASP A 148 -2.68 0.12 -21.45
CA ASP A 148 -3.91 -0.09 -22.23
C ASP A 148 -5.17 0.24 -21.44
N LYS A 149 -5.17 -0.05 -20.13
CA LYS A 149 -6.35 0.12 -19.27
C LYS A 149 -5.96 0.52 -17.85
N LEU A 150 -6.69 1.49 -17.31
CA LEU A 150 -6.55 1.90 -15.92
C LEU A 150 -6.96 0.77 -14.98
N LYS A 151 -6.13 0.49 -13.99
CA LYS A 151 -6.37 -0.53 -12.97
C LYS A 151 -6.15 0.04 -11.59
N GLY A 152 -7.11 -0.23 -10.72
CA GLY A 152 -7.01 0.12 -9.32
C GLY A 152 -6.13 -0.87 -8.54
N MET A 153 -5.62 -0.41 -7.42
CA MET A 153 -4.85 -1.22 -6.49
C MET A 153 -5.22 -0.89 -5.05
N ASN A 154 -5.02 -1.86 -4.17
CA ASN A 154 -5.13 -1.68 -2.74
C ASN A 154 -3.74 -1.70 -2.12
N VAL A 155 -3.43 -0.69 -1.31
CA VAL A 155 -2.20 -0.60 -0.53
C VAL A 155 -2.57 -0.75 0.93
N THR A 156 -2.16 -1.86 1.55
CA THR A 156 -2.37 -2.14 2.96
C THR A 156 -1.08 -1.93 3.73
N ILE A 157 -1.10 -1.00 4.66
CA ILE A 157 0.01 -0.67 5.55
C ILE A 157 -0.23 -1.39 6.87
N VAL A 158 0.62 -2.34 7.20
CA VAL A 158 0.56 -3.12 8.43
C VAL A 158 1.55 -2.54 9.42
N THR A 159 1.07 -2.25 10.63
CA THR A 159 1.87 -1.70 11.71
C THR A 159 1.94 -2.66 12.90
N THR A 160 2.82 -2.40 13.84
CA THR A 160 2.90 -3.14 15.12
C THR A 160 1.99 -2.57 16.19
N SER A 161 1.23 -1.50 15.89
CA SER A 161 0.25 -0.94 16.82
C SER A 161 -0.88 -1.93 17.07
N GLN A 162 -1.37 -1.96 18.31
CA GLN A 162 -2.52 -2.79 18.68
C GLN A 162 -3.85 -2.04 18.48
N ASP A 163 -3.79 -0.73 18.35
CA ASP A 163 -4.94 0.17 18.21
C ASP A 163 -4.77 1.12 17.00
N ASP A 164 -5.90 1.64 16.53
CA ASP A 164 -5.92 2.55 15.39
C ASP A 164 -5.35 3.93 15.72
N ASN A 165 -5.38 4.35 17.00
CA ASN A 165 -4.86 5.66 17.40
C ASN A 165 -3.35 5.71 17.26
N GLY A 166 -2.64 4.69 17.75
CA GLY A 166 -1.19 4.60 17.61
C GLY A 166 -0.75 4.51 16.15
N ALA A 167 -1.48 3.74 15.32
CA ALA A 167 -1.21 3.65 13.90
C ALA A 167 -1.49 4.97 13.16
N ARG A 168 -2.55 5.69 13.54
CA ARG A 168 -2.87 7.02 12.97
C ARG A 168 -1.78 8.03 13.28
N SER A 169 -1.32 8.11 14.54
CA SER A 169 -0.22 8.98 14.94
C SER A 169 1.06 8.65 14.17
N LEU A 170 1.38 7.35 14.01
CA LEU A 170 2.51 6.91 13.21
C LEU A 170 2.43 7.39 11.75
N LEU A 171 1.30 7.13 11.07
CA LEU A 171 1.12 7.51 9.66
C LEU A 171 1.09 9.03 9.49
N LYS A 172 0.49 9.77 10.43
CA LYS A 172 0.51 11.24 10.46
C LYS A 172 1.93 11.78 10.58
N ALA A 173 2.77 11.19 11.43
CA ALA A 173 4.17 11.57 11.58
C ALA A 173 5.00 11.34 10.31
N PHE A 174 4.66 10.34 9.49
CA PHE A 174 5.22 10.15 8.14
C PHE A 174 4.70 11.17 7.13
N GLY A 175 3.69 11.98 7.46
CA GLY A 175 3.11 12.98 6.58
C GLY A 175 1.93 12.49 5.76
N MET A 176 1.26 11.40 6.17
CA MET A 176 0.05 10.93 5.51
C MET A 176 -1.06 11.98 5.62
N PRO A 177 -1.60 12.49 4.50
CA PRO A 177 -2.58 13.57 4.50
C PRO A 177 -3.99 13.03 4.80
N PHE A 178 -4.31 12.83 6.06
CA PHE A 178 -5.66 12.45 6.46
C PHE A 178 -6.65 13.61 6.26
N ARG A 179 -7.86 13.26 5.84
CA ARG A 179 -8.95 14.23 5.71
C ARG A 179 -9.34 14.77 7.10
N VAL A 180 -9.37 16.09 7.25
CA VAL A 180 -9.82 16.76 8.45
C VAL A 180 -11.34 16.84 8.42
N GLY A 181 -12.01 16.29 9.43
CA GLY A 181 -13.47 16.40 9.58
C GLY A 181 -14.28 15.39 8.74
N ALA A 182 -14.20 14.11 9.09
CA ALA A 182 -15.23 13.13 8.73
C ALA A 182 -15.55 12.25 9.93
#